data_99d9cb6dfca2102068237aa67d2db8bd
#
_entry.id   99d9cb6dfca2102068237aa67d2db8bd
#
_cell.length_a   1.000
_cell.length_b   1.000
_cell.length_c   1.000
_cell.angle_alpha   90.00
_cell.angle_beta   90.00
_cell.angle_gamma   90.00
#
_symmetry.space_group_name_H-M   'P 1'
#
loop_
_entity.id
_entity.type
_entity.pdbx_description
1 polymer ?
#
loop_
_entity_poly.entity_id
_entity_poly.type
_entity_poly.pdbx_seq_one_letter_code
_entity_poly.pdbx_strand_id
1 'polypeptide(L)'
;MGSYWSLRLASYDHRAAAIASGVACFNPNNTIFSISSPRFKQMFMYMAGLDDEDEFDKMSSEMTVKGYSEKISCPTLLATGEFDPLCPLEDAVEVFEDLKCSKEMWVIEDQFHPLWGIPNLGKLDCHHYIMDWLQRVLFSDNPADGVADGRIAYVANGGDGPFGDCEWEPPIGADDAYF
;
A
#
# COMPACT_ATOMS: atom_id res chain seq x y z
N MET A 1 7.59 4.13 0.62
CA MET A 1 7.29 5.59 0.66
C MET A 1 6.07 5.98 -0.18
N GLY A 2 5.88 5.46 -1.39
CA GLY A 2 4.73 5.80 -2.24
C GLY A 2 3.38 5.67 -1.54
N SER A 3 3.17 4.60 -0.80
CA SER A 3 1.97 4.36 -0.01
C SER A 3 1.69 5.46 1.03
N TYR A 4 2.72 5.86 1.76
CA TYR A 4 2.61 6.98 2.69
C TYR A 4 2.18 8.27 2.00
N TRP A 5 2.82 8.60 0.88
CA TRP A 5 2.49 9.83 0.15
C TRP A 5 1.09 9.80 -0.45
N SER A 6 0.65 8.66 -0.99
CA SER A 6 -0.70 8.54 -1.55
C SER A 6 -1.78 8.69 -0.48
N LEU A 7 -1.63 8.04 0.68
CA LEU A 7 -2.55 8.16 1.81
C LEU A 7 -2.56 9.60 2.36
N ARG A 8 -1.38 10.21 2.52
CA ARG A 8 -1.27 11.61 2.97
C ARG A 8 -1.89 12.58 1.97
N LEU A 9 -1.62 12.39 0.67
CA LEU A 9 -2.22 13.22 -0.38
C LEU A 9 -3.76 13.17 -0.31
N ALA A 10 -4.34 11.97 -0.30
CA ALA A 10 -5.79 11.82 -0.30
C ALA A 10 -6.46 12.27 1.00
N SER A 11 -5.72 12.36 2.10
CA SER A 11 -6.24 12.95 3.34
C SER A 11 -6.45 14.47 3.25
N TYR A 12 -5.86 15.13 2.26
CA TYR A 12 -5.98 16.57 2.01
C TYR A 12 -6.66 16.90 0.68
N ASP A 13 -6.44 16.09 -0.33
CA ASP A 13 -6.92 16.35 -1.68
C ASP A 13 -8.00 15.33 -2.07
N HIS A 14 -9.25 15.74 -1.96
CA HIS A 14 -10.42 14.92 -2.25
C HIS A 14 -10.70 14.71 -3.75
N ARG A 15 -9.79 15.15 -4.64
CA ARG A 15 -9.83 14.82 -6.07
C ARG A 15 -9.31 13.42 -6.36
N ALA A 16 -8.64 12.79 -5.40
CA ALA A 16 -8.25 11.39 -5.52
C ALA A 16 -9.50 10.52 -5.67
N ALA A 17 -9.60 9.79 -6.78
CA ALA A 17 -10.76 8.96 -7.08
C ALA A 17 -10.68 7.57 -6.42
N ALA A 18 -9.47 7.04 -6.23
CA ALA A 18 -9.19 5.80 -5.50
C ALA A 18 -7.72 5.78 -5.06
N ILE A 19 -7.41 4.98 -4.06
CA ILE A 19 -6.04 4.65 -3.66
C ILE A 19 -5.87 3.14 -3.64
N ALA A 20 -4.81 2.66 -4.28
CA ALA A 20 -4.31 1.31 -4.08
C ALA A 20 -2.87 1.40 -3.55
N SER A 21 -2.68 0.99 -2.33
CA SER A 21 -1.41 1.08 -1.61
C SER A 21 -0.81 -0.31 -1.49
N GLY A 22 0.16 -0.62 -2.36
CA GLY A 22 0.95 -1.84 -2.24
C GLY A 22 2.11 -1.62 -1.27
N VAL A 23 2.11 -2.32 -0.15
CA VAL A 23 3.06 -2.19 0.96
C VAL A 23 2.92 -0.84 1.66
N ALA A 24 2.12 -0.80 2.65
CA ALA A 24 1.65 0.43 3.21
C ALA A 24 2.14 0.68 4.61
N CYS A 25 2.07 1.76 5.06
CA CYS A 25 1.68 2.36 6.31
C CYS A 25 2.83 2.84 7.15
N PHE A 26 2.77 4.11 7.39
CA PHE A 26 3.60 4.75 8.40
C PHE A 26 2.77 5.04 9.64
N ASN A 27 2.98 4.25 10.66
CA ASN A 27 2.59 4.56 12.01
C ASN A 27 3.72 5.32 12.74
N PRO A 28 3.45 5.94 13.90
CA PRO A 28 4.40 6.84 14.59
C PRO A 28 5.79 6.26 14.87
N ASN A 29 5.96 4.96 14.79
CA ASN A 29 7.23 4.34 15.16
C ASN A 29 8.28 4.35 14.04
N ASN A 30 7.94 4.72 12.82
CA ASN A 30 8.84 4.91 11.68
C ASN A 30 9.92 3.83 11.52
N THR A 31 9.54 2.58 11.75
CA THR A 31 10.43 1.43 11.76
C THR A 31 11.25 1.31 10.47
N ILE A 32 10.70 1.82 9.36
CA ILE A 32 11.37 1.76 8.06
C ILE A 32 12.75 2.43 8.07
N PHE A 33 12.93 3.55 8.75
CA PHE A 33 14.22 4.25 8.81
C PHE A 33 15.20 3.64 9.79
N SER A 34 14.71 2.89 10.79
CA SER A 34 15.55 2.23 11.78
C SER A 34 15.99 0.82 11.38
N ILE A 35 15.18 0.10 10.59
CA ILE A 35 15.48 -1.28 10.17
C ILE A 35 15.87 -1.44 8.70
N SER A 36 15.59 -0.46 7.85
CA SER A 36 16.10 -0.45 6.46
C SER A 36 17.63 -0.31 6.42
N SER A 37 18.19 -0.54 5.24
CA SER A 37 19.64 -0.31 5.06
C SER A 37 20.01 1.14 5.39
N PRO A 38 21.20 1.40 5.94
CA PRO A 38 21.69 2.76 6.22
C PRO A 38 21.64 3.67 4.99
N ARG A 39 21.86 3.12 3.80
CA ARG A 39 21.78 3.86 2.54
C ARG A 39 20.36 4.40 2.28
N PHE A 40 19.32 3.68 2.69
CA PHE A 40 17.94 4.14 2.55
C PHE A 40 17.71 5.41 3.39
N LYS A 41 18.10 5.38 4.67
CA LYS A 41 17.99 6.55 5.55
C LYS A 41 18.79 7.74 4.99
N GLN A 42 20.07 7.50 4.60
CA GLN A 42 20.94 8.54 4.04
C GLN A 42 20.35 9.20 2.78
N MET A 43 19.70 8.42 1.91
CA MET A 43 19.03 8.97 0.73
C MET A 43 17.91 9.93 1.13
N PHE A 44 17.11 9.61 2.14
CA PHE A 44 16.05 10.48 2.62
C PHE A 44 16.57 11.69 3.39
N MET A 45 17.65 11.55 4.15
CA MET A 45 18.37 12.67 4.76
C MET A 45 18.83 13.67 3.68
N TYR A 46 19.46 13.17 2.61
CA TYR A 46 19.87 14.01 1.48
C TYR A 46 18.66 14.72 0.83
N MET A 47 17.55 14.02 0.59
CA MET A 47 16.32 14.61 0.04
C MET A 47 15.70 15.67 0.95
N ALA A 48 15.84 15.52 2.27
CA ALA A 48 15.39 16.46 3.27
C ALA A 48 16.35 17.65 3.47
N GLY A 49 17.58 17.57 2.92
CA GLY A 49 18.62 18.57 3.13
C GLY A 49 19.20 18.54 4.55
N LEU A 50 19.19 17.37 5.19
CA LEU A 50 19.68 17.16 6.56
C LEU A 50 20.92 16.28 6.54
N ASP A 51 21.96 16.73 7.23
CA ASP A 51 23.23 16.00 7.40
C ASP A 51 23.34 15.33 8.79
N ASP A 52 22.50 15.74 9.74
CA ASP A 52 22.45 15.21 11.10
C ASP A 52 21.36 14.15 11.24
N GLU A 53 21.71 12.99 11.77
CA GLU A 53 20.79 11.86 11.93
C GLU A 53 19.71 12.12 12.99
N ASP A 54 20.05 12.81 14.08
CA ASP A 54 19.11 13.08 15.16
C ASP A 54 18.06 14.11 14.70
N GLU A 55 18.45 15.09 13.88
CA GLU A 55 17.50 16.03 13.24
C GLU A 55 16.58 15.29 12.26
N PHE A 56 17.12 14.37 11.48
CA PHE A 56 16.32 13.55 10.57
C PHE A 56 15.35 12.65 11.33
N ASP A 57 15.79 11.98 12.39
CA ASP A 57 14.94 11.11 13.20
C ASP A 57 13.80 11.90 13.86
N LYS A 58 14.08 13.11 14.34
CA LYS A 58 13.04 13.99 14.84
C LYS A 58 12.03 14.38 13.77
N MET A 59 12.48 14.79 12.59
CA MET A 59 11.60 15.12 11.46
C MET A 59 10.78 13.89 11.04
N SER A 60 11.44 12.74 10.86
CA SER A 60 10.80 11.52 10.38
C SER A 60 9.81 10.92 11.38
N SER A 61 9.98 11.19 12.68
CA SER A 61 9.01 10.78 13.71
C SER A 61 7.62 11.42 13.54
N GLU A 62 7.55 12.55 12.82
CA GLU A 62 6.29 13.21 12.46
C GLU A 62 5.64 12.63 11.19
N MET A 63 6.35 11.76 10.47
CA MET A 63 5.84 11.10 9.26
C MET A 63 4.90 9.96 9.66
N THR A 64 3.63 10.27 9.81
CA THR A 64 2.59 9.30 10.16
C THR A 64 1.33 9.50 9.33
N VAL A 65 0.55 8.44 9.14
CA VAL A 65 -0.82 8.52 8.61
C VAL A 65 -1.87 8.56 9.72
N LYS A 66 -1.47 8.34 10.97
CA LYS A 66 -2.37 8.43 12.13
C LYS A 66 -2.98 9.82 12.27
N GLY A 67 -4.30 9.89 12.40
CA GLY A 67 -5.06 11.15 12.41
C GLY A 67 -5.27 11.78 11.03
N TYR A 68 -4.81 11.10 9.96
CA TYR A 68 -5.01 11.51 8.56
C TYR A 68 -5.81 10.48 7.77
N SER A 69 -5.62 9.19 8.02
CA SER A 69 -6.34 8.08 7.38
C SER A 69 -7.86 8.24 7.48
N GLU A 70 -8.37 8.68 8.61
CA GLU A 70 -9.80 8.93 8.83
C GLU A 70 -10.43 10.04 7.96
N LYS A 71 -9.58 10.87 7.33
CA LYS A 71 -10.00 11.98 6.44
C LYS A 71 -10.07 11.56 4.98
N ILE A 72 -9.59 10.37 4.65
CA ILE A 72 -9.63 9.84 3.29
C ILE A 72 -11.07 9.48 2.96
N SER A 73 -11.56 10.00 1.82
CA SER A 73 -12.94 9.82 1.38
C SER A 73 -13.11 8.93 0.15
N CYS A 74 -12.03 8.66 -0.58
CA CYS A 74 -12.08 7.79 -1.76
C CYS A 74 -11.88 6.31 -1.37
N PRO A 75 -12.36 5.38 -2.19
CA PRO A 75 -12.10 3.95 -2.03
C PRO A 75 -10.61 3.66 -1.85
N THR A 76 -10.27 2.83 -0.88
CA THR A 76 -8.88 2.57 -0.50
C THR A 76 -8.59 1.08 -0.36
N LEU A 77 -7.59 0.61 -1.11
CA LEU A 77 -7.01 -0.71 -0.96
C LEU A 77 -5.66 -0.61 -0.23
N LEU A 78 -5.48 -1.45 0.78
CA LEU A 78 -4.19 -1.70 1.40
C LEU A 78 -3.75 -3.13 1.08
N ALA A 79 -2.56 -3.31 0.51
CA ALA A 79 -1.96 -4.62 0.32
C ALA A 79 -0.64 -4.68 1.10
N THR A 80 -0.43 -5.73 1.89
CA THR A 80 0.76 -5.89 2.73
C THR A 80 1.18 -7.35 2.79
N GLY A 81 2.48 -7.58 3.03
CA GLY A 81 2.99 -8.91 3.37
C GLY A 81 2.72 -9.22 4.84
N GLU A 82 2.39 -10.47 5.14
CA GLU A 82 2.09 -10.93 6.50
C GLU A 82 3.26 -10.66 7.47
N PHE A 83 4.50 -10.83 6.98
CA PHE A 83 5.71 -10.69 7.76
C PHE A 83 6.58 -9.51 7.32
N ASP A 84 5.96 -8.42 6.82
CA ASP A 84 6.71 -7.23 6.40
C ASP A 84 7.28 -6.48 7.61
N PRO A 85 8.60 -6.51 7.84
CA PRO A 85 9.19 -5.84 9.00
C PRO A 85 9.21 -4.31 8.85
N LEU A 86 9.08 -3.80 7.63
CA LEU A 86 9.07 -2.36 7.34
C LEU A 86 7.67 -1.76 7.45
N CYS A 87 6.66 -2.62 7.46
CA CYS A 87 5.27 -2.27 7.66
C CYS A 87 4.59 -3.39 8.46
N PRO A 88 4.79 -3.44 9.78
CA PRO A 88 4.19 -4.47 10.62
C PRO A 88 2.69 -4.59 10.38
N LEU A 89 2.18 -5.81 10.36
CA LEU A 89 0.78 -6.09 10.05
C LEU A 89 -0.16 -5.36 11.01
N GLU A 90 0.23 -5.25 12.27
CA GLU A 90 -0.54 -4.54 13.30
C GLU A 90 -0.72 -3.07 12.95
N ASP A 91 0.33 -2.42 12.42
CA ASP A 91 0.29 -1.03 11.98
C ASP A 91 -0.63 -0.87 10.76
N ALA A 92 -0.57 -1.82 9.82
CA ALA A 92 -1.44 -1.82 8.64
C ALA A 92 -2.92 -2.00 9.03
N VAL A 93 -3.21 -2.88 9.98
CA VAL A 93 -4.56 -3.10 10.52
C VAL A 93 -5.06 -1.85 11.24
N GLU A 94 -4.24 -1.19 12.06
CA GLU A 94 -4.63 0.06 12.72
C GLU A 94 -5.04 1.13 11.70
N VAL A 95 -4.24 1.31 10.64
CA VAL A 95 -4.58 2.25 9.57
C VAL A 95 -5.86 1.84 8.84
N PHE A 96 -6.03 0.55 8.58
CA PHE A 96 -7.25 0.04 7.96
C PHE A 96 -8.49 0.33 8.82
N GLU A 97 -8.42 0.12 10.12
CA GLU A 97 -9.52 0.42 11.05
C GLU A 97 -9.86 1.90 11.09
N ASP A 98 -8.85 2.78 11.02
CA ASP A 98 -9.02 4.23 11.04
C ASP A 98 -9.69 4.77 9.76
N LEU A 99 -9.53 4.13 8.61
CA LEU A 99 -10.20 4.52 7.37
C LEU A 99 -11.72 4.52 7.54
N LYS A 100 -12.40 5.58 7.07
CA LYS A 100 -13.88 5.73 7.14
C LYS A 100 -14.54 5.65 5.77
N CYS A 101 -13.76 5.55 4.70
CA CYS A 101 -14.22 5.32 3.33
C CYS A 101 -14.46 3.83 3.07
N SER A 102 -15.01 3.50 1.89
CA SER A 102 -15.02 2.12 1.39
C SER A 102 -13.60 1.61 1.29
N LYS A 103 -13.32 0.47 1.90
CA LYS A 103 -11.95 -0.01 2.11
C LYS A 103 -11.84 -1.51 1.99
N GLU A 104 -10.68 -1.95 1.54
CA GLU A 104 -10.32 -3.35 1.44
C GLU A 104 -8.85 -3.53 1.78
N MET A 105 -8.51 -4.68 2.37
CA MET A 105 -7.12 -5.02 2.71
C MET A 105 -6.81 -6.43 2.25
N TRP A 106 -5.63 -6.58 1.66
CA TRP A 106 -5.05 -7.88 1.31
C TRP A 106 -3.79 -8.12 2.13
N VAL A 107 -3.78 -9.22 2.85
CA VAL A 107 -2.62 -9.73 3.55
C VAL A 107 -2.08 -10.91 2.76
N ILE A 108 -0.90 -10.75 2.18
CA ILE A 108 -0.26 -11.81 1.39
C ILE A 108 0.50 -12.72 2.34
N GLU A 109 0.03 -13.95 2.49
CA GLU A 109 0.60 -14.94 3.41
C GLU A 109 2.05 -15.25 3.06
N ASP A 110 2.85 -15.48 4.08
CA ASP A 110 4.27 -15.81 4.00
C ASP A 110 5.14 -14.78 3.26
N GLN A 111 4.65 -13.55 3.05
CA GLN A 111 5.39 -12.53 2.33
C GLN A 111 5.98 -11.44 3.22
N PHE A 112 7.07 -10.89 2.71
CA PHE A 112 7.84 -9.79 3.31
C PHE A 112 7.72 -8.53 2.44
N HIS A 113 8.64 -7.61 2.60
CA HIS A 113 8.80 -6.43 1.78
C HIS A 113 9.85 -6.67 0.67
N PRO A 114 9.61 -6.23 -0.59
CA PRO A 114 8.38 -5.70 -1.21
C PRO A 114 7.45 -6.80 -1.74
N LEU A 115 6.23 -6.42 -2.13
CA LEU A 115 5.24 -7.35 -2.69
C LEU A 115 5.39 -7.61 -4.21
N TRP A 116 6.39 -7.06 -4.87
CA TRP A 116 6.64 -7.34 -6.28
C TRP A 116 7.54 -8.52 -6.51
N GLY A 117 7.30 -9.19 -7.61
CA GLY A 117 8.03 -10.40 -7.96
C GLY A 117 7.66 -11.57 -7.07
N ILE A 118 6.48 -11.56 -6.47
CA ILE A 118 5.93 -12.73 -5.78
C ILE A 118 5.44 -13.66 -6.88
N PRO A 119 6.15 -14.76 -7.16
CA PRO A 119 5.62 -15.78 -8.04
C PRO A 119 4.40 -16.38 -7.33
N ASN A 120 3.29 -16.43 -8.00
CA ASN A 120 2.17 -17.26 -7.61
C ASN A 120 1.13 -16.64 -6.66
N LEU A 121 0.70 -15.43 -6.93
CA LEU A 121 -0.70 -15.09 -6.67
C LEU A 121 -1.52 -15.63 -7.86
N GLY A 122 -1.84 -16.92 -7.85
CA GLY A 122 -2.32 -17.56 -9.04
C GLY A 122 -1.22 -17.59 -10.12
N LYS A 123 -1.49 -17.09 -11.32
CA LYS A 123 -0.52 -16.99 -12.42
C LYS A 123 0.08 -15.59 -12.58
N LEU A 124 -0.35 -14.66 -11.76
CA LEU A 124 -0.07 -13.22 -11.89
C LEU A 124 0.57 -12.69 -10.61
N ASP A 125 1.24 -11.56 -10.67
CA ASP A 125 1.77 -10.92 -9.49
C ASP A 125 0.77 -9.95 -8.83
N CYS A 126 1.12 -9.46 -7.65
CA CYS A 126 0.26 -8.58 -6.86
C CYS A 126 -0.16 -7.30 -7.62
N HIS A 127 0.69 -6.81 -8.55
CA HIS A 127 0.38 -5.59 -9.31
C HIS A 127 -0.77 -5.79 -10.29
N HIS A 128 -0.87 -6.95 -10.92
CA HIS A 128 -1.99 -7.25 -11.82
C HIS A 128 -3.31 -7.15 -11.06
N TYR A 129 -3.38 -7.73 -9.86
CA TYR A 129 -4.58 -7.66 -9.02
C TYR A 129 -4.87 -6.25 -8.50
N ILE A 130 -3.84 -5.47 -8.18
CA ILE A 130 -3.99 -4.05 -7.79
C ILE A 130 -4.54 -3.24 -8.97
N MET A 131 -4.03 -3.46 -10.19
CA MET A 131 -4.53 -2.79 -11.39
C MET A 131 -5.95 -3.19 -11.73
N ASP A 132 -6.29 -4.46 -11.59
CA ASP A 132 -7.66 -4.97 -11.74
C ASP A 132 -8.62 -4.32 -10.74
N TRP A 133 -8.20 -4.23 -9.49
CA TRP A 133 -8.97 -3.56 -8.45
C TRP A 133 -9.20 -2.07 -8.81
N LEU A 134 -8.16 -1.36 -9.23
CA LEU A 134 -8.29 0.03 -9.67
C LEU A 134 -9.23 0.16 -10.87
N GLN A 135 -9.14 -0.74 -11.83
CA GLN A 135 -10.04 -0.75 -12.99
C GLN A 135 -11.49 -0.93 -12.56
N ARG A 136 -11.78 -1.91 -11.73
CA ARG A 136 -13.14 -2.16 -11.22
C ARG A 136 -13.70 -0.96 -10.46
N VAL A 137 -12.89 -0.32 -9.63
CA VAL A 137 -13.31 0.84 -8.84
C VAL A 137 -13.51 2.08 -9.71
N LEU A 138 -12.56 2.37 -10.62
CA LEU A 138 -12.58 3.62 -11.39
C LEU A 138 -13.58 3.61 -12.54
N PHE A 139 -13.95 2.44 -13.07
CA PHE A 139 -14.87 2.31 -14.20
C PHE A 139 -16.26 1.77 -13.82
N SER A 140 -16.51 1.55 -12.54
CA SER A 140 -17.87 1.26 -12.04
C SER A 140 -18.72 2.54 -12.00
N ASP A 141 -20.03 2.40 -12.16
CA ASP A 141 -20.97 3.53 -12.03
C ASP A 141 -20.88 4.19 -10.64
N ASN A 142 -20.60 3.38 -9.62
CA ASN A 142 -20.34 3.85 -8.27
C ASN A 142 -19.04 3.18 -7.77
N PRO A 143 -17.97 3.95 -7.53
CA PRO A 143 -16.67 3.40 -7.10
C PRO A 143 -16.72 2.48 -5.87
N ALA A 144 -17.65 2.71 -4.96
CA ALA A 144 -17.80 1.86 -3.79
C ALA A 144 -18.24 0.43 -4.13
N ASP A 145 -18.96 0.23 -5.26
CA ASP A 145 -19.44 -1.10 -5.66
C ASP A 145 -18.32 -2.02 -6.14
N GLY A 146 -17.18 -1.44 -6.54
CA GLY A 146 -15.96 -2.17 -6.90
C GLY A 146 -15.12 -2.66 -5.71
N VAL A 147 -15.52 -2.32 -4.48
CA VAL A 147 -14.78 -2.61 -3.25
C VAL A 147 -15.50 -3.68 -2.44
N ALA A 148 -14.77 -4.70 -1.98
CA ALA A 148 -15.29 -5.62 -0.96
C ALA A 148 -15.18 -4.96 0.43
N ASP A 149 -16.09 -4.03 0.70
CA ASP A 149 -16.00 -3.07 1.80
C ASP A 149 -15.87 -3.74 3.17
N GLY A 150 -14.87 -3.29 3.92
CA GLY A 150 -14.53 -3.81 5.25
C GLY A 150 -13.82 -5.16 5.23
N ARG A 151 -13.54 -5.74 4.06
CA ARG A 151 -12.90 -7.06 3.96
C ARG A 151 -11.41 -6.97 4.22
N ILE A 152 -10.91 -7.87 5.07
CA ILE A 152 -9.49 -8.24 5.15
C ILE A 152 -9.37 -9.65 4.55
N ALA A 153 -8.72 -9.76 3.39
CA ALA A 153 -8.49 -11.02 2.71
C ALA A 153 -7.07 -11.51 2.98
N TYR A 154 -6.95 -12.69 3.55
CA TYR A 154 -5.68 -13.41 3.60
C TYR A 154 -5.50 -14.15 2.28
N VAL A 155 -4.47 -13.80 1.53
CA VAL A 155 -4.22 -14.30 0.19
C VAL A 155 -3.08 -15.30 0.24
N ALA A 156 -3.40 -16.57 0.02
CA ALA A 156 -2.42 -17.64 0.07
C ALA A 156 -1.35 -17.49 -1.03
N ASN A 157 -0.10 -17.63 -0.63
CA ASN A 157 1.00 -17.72 -1.59
C ASN A 157 0.82 -18.95 -2.48
N GLY A 158 0.69 -18.76 -3.79
CA GLY A 158 0.39 -19.83 -4.74
C GLY A 158 -1.10 -20.13 -4.94
N GLY A 159 -2.00 -19.36 -4.32
CA GLY A 159 -3.44 -19.43 -4.52
C GLY A 159 -3.93 -18.69 -5.76
N ASP A 160 -5.26 -18.57 -5.89
CA ASP A 160 -5.93 -17.95 -7.04
C ASP A 160 -6.06 -16.43 -6.92
N GLY A 161 -5.22 -15.79 -6.10
CA GLY A 161 -5.30 -14.37 -5.83
C GLY A 161 -6.45 -13.96 -4.90
N PRO A 162 -6.65 -12.66 -4.67
CA PRO A 162 -7.64 -12.16 -3.70
C PRO A 162 -9.09 -12.31 -4.15
N PHE A 163 -9.34 -12.50 -5.46
CA PHE A 163 -10.69 -12.54 -6.06
C PHE A 163 -10.89 -13.69 -7.07
N GLY A 164 -9.96 -14.59 -7.23
CA GLY A 164 -9.97 -15.56 -8.33
C GLY A 164 -9.33 -14.96 -9.60
N ASP A 165 -10.03 -15.04 -10.73
CA ASP A 165 -9.48 -14.57 -12.00
C ASP A 165 -9.30 -13.06 -12.02
N CYS A 166 -8.15 -12.60 -12.50
CA CYS A 166 -7.84 -11.20 -12.77
C CYS A 166 -8.28 -10.87 -14.21
N GLU A 167 -9.10 -9.85 -14.37
CA GLU A 167 -9.59 -9.40 -15.67
C GLU A 167 -8.69 -8.34 -16.33
N TRP A 168 -7.82 -7.71 -15.54
CA TRP A 168 -6.92 -6.70 -16.08
C TRP A 168 -5.81 -7.34 -16.92
N GLU A 169 -5.60 -6.79 -18.11
CA GLU A 169 -4.51 -7.15 -18.99
C GLU A 169 -3.60 -5.93 -19.22
N PRO A 170 -2.26 -6.11 -19.24
CA PRO A 170 -1.36 -5.02 -19.54
C PRO A 170 -1.59 -4.50 -20.97
N PRO A 171 -1.37 -3.20 -21.22
CA PRO A 171 -1.47 -2.64 -22.56
C PRO A 171 -0.58 -3.39 -23.56
N ILE A 172 -1.07 -3.57 -24.79
CA ILE A 172 -0.32 -4.22 -25.86
C ILE A 172 1.04 -3.52 -26.04
N GLY A 173 2.12 -4.27 -25.92
CA GLY A 173 3.50 -3.76 -26.03
C GLY A 173 4.13 -3.32 -24.71
N ALA A 174 3.48 -3.50 -23.57
CA ALA A 174 4.15 -3.44 -22.30
C ALA A 174 5.05 -4.68 -22.16
N ASP A 175 6.35 -4.46 -22.00
CA ASP A 175 7.28 -5.56 -21.72
C ASP A 175 6.98 -6.15 -20.34
N ASP A 176 6.92 -7.47 -20.24
CA ASP A 176 6.74 -8.23 -18.99
C ASP A 176 7.78 -7.88 -17.90
N ALA A 177 8.79 -7.09 -18.25
CA ALA A 177 9.86 -6.65 -17.34
C ALA A 177 9.46 -5.52 -16.38
N TYR A 178 8.28 -4.94 -16.54
CA TYR A 178 7.80 -3.82 -15.70
C TYR A 178 6.60 -4.17 -14.82
N PHE A 179 6.11 -5.41 -14.92
CA PHE A 179 4.98 -5.89 -14.13
C PHE A 179 5.30 -7.18 -13.39
#